data_d8ad02b470dd165dde1b1837531a159c
#
_entry.id   d8ad02b470dd165dde1b1837531a159c
#
_cell.length_a   1.000
_cell.length_b   1.000
_cell.length_c   1.000
_cell.angle_alpha   90.00
_cell.angle_beta   90.00
_cell.angle_gamma   90.00
#
_symmetry.space_group_name_H-M   'P 1'
#
loop_
_entity.id
_entity.type
_entity.pdbx_description
1 polymer ?
#
loop_
_entity_poly.entity_id
_entity_poly.type
_entity_poly.pdbx_seq_one_letter_code
_entity_poly.pdbx_strand_id
1 'polypeptide(L)'
;MSKHFKILISALLVFIFMFGIGTAAFAQDEGDQPSESTLSVISANVAGLPIPSFFDDEGKVVPKTQKIMGQLLNESGVDIVCVQEDFQYHTILSNQMTNYPYKNFTYGGVPVGDGVNIFSKYPIYNVEHIAWEKFNGILDDANDGLTPKGFVKCTVDYNGILIDLYNIHADANGADEDISAKRAQYEQLRKYIDENSGDRPVLITGDTNVYLHSQIKTGLYNEIICRGFKDAWTEFYNDGTYYPNGVTYQQDQELRAKFGPHEWGVWDSVERLIYRGNSSVEFEVTGFRYDNYNEKAGQPITDHCIMVCELKVTSTDYVRPDINLDVDIRRALKNRLAYGAKMVVRCLGLIFGDLLIKAFS
;
A
#
# COMPACT_ATOMS: atom_id res chain seq x y z
N MET A 1 39.30 50.79 7.23
CA MET A 1 38.60 49.50 7.44
C MET A 1 39.00 48.91 8.79
N SER A 2 38.05 48.71 9.68
CA SER A 2 38.34 48.22 11.03
C SER A 2 38.82 46.75 11.03
N LYS A 3 39.61 46.38 12.04
CA LYS A 3 40.14 45.03 12.19
C LYS A 3 39.03 43.96 12.20
N HIS A 4 37.85 44.30 12.71
CA HIS A 4 36.65 43.45 12.74
C HIS A 4 36.02 43.25 11.35
N PHE A 5 36.10 44.23 10.44
CA PHE A 5 35.58 44.11 9.07
C PHE A 5 36.44 43.18 8.21
N LYS A 6 37.77 43.13 8.43
CA LYS A 6 38.66 42.18 7.75
C LYS A 6 38.45 40.75 8.23
N ILE A 7 38.15 40.53 9.52
CA ILE A 7 37.84 39.21 10.08
C ILE A 7 36.51 38.68 9.54
N LEU A 8 35.49 39.56 9.37
CA LEU A 8 34.20 39.17 8.82
C LEU A 8 34.30 38.74 7.33
N ILE A 9 35.10 39.47 6.54
CA ILE A 9 35.32 39.10 5.13
C ILE A 9 36.11 37.80 5.01
N SER A 10 37.11 37.58 5.86
CA SER A 10 37.88 36.33 5.87
C SER A 10 37.04 35.14 6.32
N ALA A 11 36.15 35.30 7.28
CA ALA A 11 35.19 34.26 7.70
C ALA A 11 34.16 33.95 6.60
N LEU A 12 33.69 34.96 5.88
CA LEU A 12 32.75 34.79 4.76
C LEU A 12 33.39 34.07 3.57
N LEU A 13 34.66 34.38 3.25
CA LEU A 13 35.43 33.70 2.22
C LEU A 13 35.77 32.26 2.57
N VAL A 14 36.05 31.92 3.82
CA VAL A 14 36.24 30.54 4.28
C VAL A 14 34.95 29.76 4.24
N PHE A 15 33.81 30.40 4.54
CA PHE A 15 32.48 29.75 4.40
C PHE A 15 32.10 29.45 2.93
N ILE A 16 32.47 30.34 2.00
CA ILE A 16 32.24 30.12 0.57
C ILE A 16 33.18 29.05 0.01
N PHE A 17 34.39 28.89 0.56
CA PHE A 17 35.30 27.81 0.15
C PHE A 17 34.99 26.46 0.79
N MET A 18 34.28 26.39 1.91
CA MET A 18 33.81 25.11 2.49
C MET A 18 32.52 24.58 1.88
N PHE A 19 31.75 25.43 1.19
CA PHE A 19 30.70 25.03 0.26
C PHE A 19 31.21 25.05 -1.17
N GLY A 20 32.45 24.59 -1.37
CA GLY A 20 33.02 24.33 -2.68
C GLY A 20 32.07 23.40 -3.45
N ILE A 21 31.55 23.96 -4.51
CA ILE A 21 30.83 23.28 -5.58
C ILE A 21 31.56 21.95 -5.86
N GLY A 22 31.13 20.90 -5.22
CA GLY A 22 31.32 19.56 -5.73
C GLY A 22 30.53 19.50 -7.04
N THR A 23 31.18 19.88 -8.13
CA THR A 23 30.77 19.37 -9.43
C THR A 23 30.88 17.87 -9.27
N ALA A 24 29.74 17.22 -9.01
CA ALA A 24 29.62 15.80 -9.29
C ALA A 24 30.01 15.68 -10.75
N ALA A 25 31.24 15.24 -11.00
CA ALA A 25 31.57 14.68 -12.28
C ALA A 25 30.61 13.50 -12.43
N PHE A 26 29.58 13.70 -13.24
CA PHE A 26 28.85 12.58 -13.81
C PHE A 26 29.92 11.83 -14.62
N ALA A 27 30.42 10.72 -14.06
CA ALA A 27 31.12 9.74 -14.81
C ALA A 27 30.13 9.27 -15.87
N GLN A 28 30.30 9.78 -17.08
CA GLN A 28 29.74 9.16 -18.24
C GLN A 28 30.54 7.89 -18.50
N ASP A 29 29.81 6.83 -18.66
CA ASP A 29 30.18 5.70 -19.49
C ASP A 29 31.16 4.67 -18.88
N GLU A 30 30.59 3.75 -18.09
CA GLU A 30 31.01 2.34 -18.22
C GLU A 30 29.77 1.55 -18.66
N GLY A 31 29.87 0.96 -19.87
CA GLY A 31 28.76 0.38 -20.57
C GLY A 31 27.99 -0.68 -19.78
N ASP A 32 26.69 -0.55 -19.78
CA ASP A 32 25.61 -1.52 -19.76
C ASP A 32 25.82 -2.86 -19.04
N GLN A 33 26.20 -2.81 -17.76
CA GLN A 33 25.90 -3.94 -16.88
C GLN A 33 24.54 -3.67 -16.22
N PRO A 34 23.61 -4.65 -16.22
CA PRO A 34 22.35 -4.51 -15.49
C PRO A 34 22.61 -4.13 -14.04
N SER A 35 21.98 -3.07 -13.53
CA SER A 35 22.03 -2.78 -12.10
C SER A 35 21.04 -3.69 -11.38
N GLU A 36 21.53 -4.39 -10.36
CA GLU A 36 20.70 -5.27 -9.54
C GLU A 36 20.63 -4.72 -8.11
N SER A 37 19.43 -4.74 -7.54
CA SER A 37 19.20 -4.35 -6.15
C SER A 37 18.00 -5.09 -5.58
N THR A 38 17.83 -5.08 -4.26
CA THR A 38 16.69 -5.73 -3.60
C THR A 38 15.78 -4.68 -2.99
N LEU A 39 14.51 -4.72 -3.35
CA LEU A 39 13.43 -3.90 -2.78
C LEU A 39 12.53 -4.78 -1.91
N SER A 40 12.34 -4.40 -0.67
CA SER A 40 11.49 -5.13 0.28
C SER A 40 10.22 -4.35 0.60
N VAL A 41 9.07 -5.06 0.63
CA VAL A 41 7.74 -4.47 0.81
C VAL A 41 6.95 -5.25 1.86
N ILE A 42 6.29 -4.53 2.75
CA ILE A 42 5.28 -5.06 3.68
C ILE A 42 3.89 -4.58 3.26
N SER A 43 2.90 -5.50 3.34
CA SER A 43 1.48 -5.16 3.46
C SER A 43 0.96 -5.59 4.83
N ALA A 44 0.28 -4.67 5.52
CA ALA A 44 -0.20 -4.87 6.88
C ALA A 44 -1.56 -4.20 7.11
N ASN A 45 -2.63 -4.99 7.21
CA ASN A 45 -3.86 -4.50 7.80
C ASN A 45 -3.64 -4.40 9.32
N VAL A 46 -3.70 -3.18 9.85
CA VAL A 46 -3.33 -2.89 11.26
C VAL A 46 -4.51 -2.91 12.23
N ALA A 47 -5.71 -3.25 11.75
CA ALA A 47 -6.95 -3.34 12.55
C ALA A 47 -7.17 -2.09 13.44
N GLY A 48 -7.03 -0.90 12.85
CA GLY A 48 -7.08 0.40 13.57
C GLY A 48 -8.46 1.05 13.63
N LEU A 49 -9.54 0.29 13.41
CA LEU A 49 -10.89 0.79 13.58
C LEU A 49 -11.17 1.15 15.05
N PRO A 50 -11.84 2.28 15.32
CA PRO A 50 -12.20 2.68 16.69
C PRO A 50 -13.42 1.90 17.18
N ILE A 51 -13.28 0.59 17.32
CA ILE A 51 -14.34 -0.27 17.87
C ILE A 51 -14.39 -0.06 19.37
N PRO A 52 -15.55 0.29 19.96
CA PRO A 52 -15.70 0.34 21.39
C PRO A 52 -15.37 -1.01 22.04
N SER A 53 -14.63 -1.00 23.15
CA SER A 53 -14.10 -2.20 23.81
C SER A 53 -15.17 -3.25 24.21
N PHE A 54 -16.44 -2.86 24.29
CA PHE A 54 -17.54 -3.78 24.56
C PHE A 54 -18.05 -4.54 23.32
N PHE A 55 -17.55 -4.19 22.12
CA PHE A 55 -17.78 -4.95 20.88
C PHE A 55 -16.56 -5.78 20.46
N ASP A 56 -15.46 -5.66 21.19
CA ASP A 56 -14.23 -6.37 20.91
C ASP A 56 -14.12 -7.59 21.83
N ASP A 57 -14.57 -8.73 21.33
CA ASP A 57 -14.53 -10.02 22.05
C ASP A 57 -13.10 -10.48 22.35
N GLU A 58 -12.09 -9.94 21.69
CA GLU A 58 -10.68 -10.27 21.88
C GLU A 58 -9.98 -9.39 22.92
N GLY A 59 -10.65 -8.37 23.44
CA GLY A 59 -10.14 -7.51 24.51
C GLY A 59 -8.94 -6.63 24.13
N LYS A 60 -8.70 -6.41 22.83
CA LYS A 60 -7.63 -5.52 22.36
C LYS A 60 -7.93 -4.06 22.63
N VAL A 61 -6.90 -3.33 23.08
CA VAL A 61 -6.97 -1.88 23.31
C VAL A 61 -6.31 -1.18 22.13
N VAL A 62 -7.08 -0.75 21.15
CA VAL A 62 -6.60 -0.25 19.87
C VAL A 62 -5.48 0.79 19.94
N PRO A 63 -5.50 1.83 20.79
CA PRO A 63 -4.36 2.75 20.89
C PRO A 63 -3.04 2.07 21.30
N LYS A 64 -3.11 1.05 22.18
CA LYS A 64 -1.93 0.30 22.62
C LYS A 64 -1.46 -0.65 21.53
N THR A 65 -2.38 -1.34 20.84
CA THR A 65 -2.04 -2.26 19.76
C THR A 65 -1.42 -1.52 18.58
N GLN A 66 -1.93 -0.33 18.24
CA GLN A 66 -1.34 0.51 17.19
C GLN A 66 0.07 1.00 17.50
N LYS A 67 0.36 1.27 18.78
CA LYS A 67 1.74 1.57 19.20
C LYS A 67 2.66 0.38 19.00
N ILE A 68 2.26 -0.83 19.43
CA ILE A 68 3.05 -2.05 19.28
C ILE A 68 3.22 -2.40 17.80
N MET A 69 2.15 -2.31 17.01
CA MET A 69 2.20 -2.52 15.56
C MET A 69 3.23 -1.60 14.89
N GLY A 70 3.18 -0.30 15.18
CA GLY A 70 4.15 0.65 14.64
C GLY A 70 5.60 0.34 15.04
N GLN A 71 5.84 -0.13 16.27
CA GLN A 71 7.17 -0.56 16.72
C GLN A 71 7.67 -1.77 15.93
N LEU A 72 6.84 -2.82 15.79
CA LEU A 72 7.21 -4.03 15.05
C LEU A 72 7.43 -3.75 13.56
N LEU A 73 6.59 -2.90 12.95
CA LEU A 73 6.79 -2.47 11.56
C LEU A 73 8.09 -1.66 11.39
N ASN A 74 8.39 -0.76 12.33
CA ASN A 74 9.63 0.02 12.29
C ASN A 74 10.89 -0.85 12.45
N GLU A 75 10.82 -1.89 13.28
CA GLU A 75 11.90 -2.84 13.54
C GLU A 75 12.08 -3.86 12.41
N SER A 76 11.12 -4.02 11.52
CA SER A 76 11.16 -4.99 10.41
C SER A 76 12.34 -4.76 9.47
N GLY A 77 12.82 -3.52 9.36
CA GLY A 77 13.92 -3.15 8.48
C GLY A 77 13.56 -3.13 6.98
N VAL A 78 12.32 -3.37 6.61
CA VAL A 78 11.80 -3.39 5.23
C VAL A 78 11.83 -1.98 4.60
N ASP A 79 11.88 -1.88 3.29
CA ASP A 79 12.05 -0.59 2.60
C ASP A 79 10.77 0.22 2.47
N ILE A 80 9.66 -0.47 2.19
CA ILE A 80 8.33 0.13 2.04
C ILE A 80 7.32 -0.63 2.89
N VAL A 81 6.52 0.09 3.67
CA VAL A 81 5.43 -0.45 4.48
C VAL A 81 4.12 0.19 4.04
N CYS A 82 3.22 -0.64 3.58
CA CYS A 82 1.86 -0.29 3.17
C CYS A 82 0.88 -0.78 4.23
N VAL A 83 0.12 0.11 4.83
CA VAL A 83 -0.84 -0.23 5.88
C VAL A 83 -2.28 0.02 5.44
N GLN A 84 -3.20 -0.81 5.92
CA GLN A 84 -4.64 -0.69 5.76
C GLN A 84 -5.28 -0.63 7.14
N GLU A 85 -6.49 -0.09 7.23
CA GLU A 85 -7.19 0.21 8.49
C GLU A 85 -6.45 1.14 9.47
N ASP A 86 -5.52 1.93 8.98
CA ASP A 86 -4.79 2.92 9.76
C ASP A 86 -5.61 4.23 9.86
N PHE A 87 -6.69 4.20 10.65
CA PHE A 87 -7.67 5.28 10.78
C PHE A 87 -7.33 6.27 11.91
N GLN A 88 -8.15 6.30 12.97
CA GLN A 88 -8.07 7.29 14.06
C GLN A 88 -6.75 7.30 14.81
N TYR A 89 -6.06 6.17 14.83
CA TYR A 89 -4.85 6.00 15.62
C TYR A 89 -3.56 6.15 14.80
N HIS A 90 -3.67 6.61 13.55
CA HIS A 90 -2.54 6.85 12.64
C HIS A 90 -1.37 7.57 13.31
N THR A 91 -1.64 8.64 14.07
CA THR A 91 -0.57 9.39 14.75
C THR A 91 0.20 8.53 15.75
N ILE A 92 -0.47 7.59 16.44
CA ILE A 92 0.17 6.70 17.41
C ILE A 92 1.10 5.73 16.69
N LEU A 93 0.62 5.08 15.61
CA LEU A 93 1.40 4.18 14.77
C LEU A 93 2.54 4.94 14.09
N SER A 94 2.24 6.02 13.40
CA SER A 94 3.21 6.81 12.62
C SER A 94 4.34 7.39 13.44
N ASN A 95 4.11 7.71 14.73
CA ASN A 95 5.15 8.20 15.64
C ASN A 95 6.18 7.11 15.99
N GLN A 96 5.87 5.83 15.81
CA GLN A 96 6.81 4.74 15.99
C GLN A 96 7.64 4.48 14.73
N MET A 97 7.17 4.89 13.55
CA MET A 97 7.79 4.64 12.24
C MET A 97 8.93 5.64 11.96
N THR A 98 9.94 5.65 12.82
CA THR A 98 11.04 6.64 12.78
C THR A 98 12.07 6.35 11.69
N ASN A 99 12.18 5.10 11.23
CA ASN A 99 13.08 4.68 10.16
C ASN A 99 12.58 5.02 8.75
N TYR A 100 11.36 5.57 8.66
CA TYR A 100 10.70 5.90 7.39
C TYR A 100 10.54 7.41 7.26
N PRO A 101 11.48 8.11 6.62
CA PRO A 101 11.44 9.57 6.48
C PRO A 101 10.33 10.05 5.52
N TYR A 102 9.90 9.19 4.59
CA TYR A 102 8.88 9.53 3.61
C TYR A 102 7.56 8.85 3.94
N LYS A 103 6.51 9.64 4.10
CA LYS A 103 5.15 9.19 4.49
C LYS A 103 4.13 9.97 3.70
N ASN A 104 3.01 9.31 3.33
CA ASN A 104 1.89 10.08 2.81
C ASN A 104 1.11 10.77 3.95
N PHE A 105 0.32 11.76 3.58
CA PHE A 105 -0.61 12.38 4.51
C PHE A 105 -1.86 11.52 4.62
N THR A 106 -2.21 11.11 5.85
CA THR A 106 -3.51 10.47 6.08
C THR A 106 -4.66 11.45 5.87
N TYR A 107 -5.79 10.94 5.37
CA TYR A 107 -7.02 11.73 5.26
C TYR A 107 -7.89 11.67 6.53
N GLY A 108 -7.37 11.05 7.59
CA GLY A 108 -8.01 11.03 8.91
C GLY A 108 -8.70 9.70 9.22
N GLY A 109 -9.52 9.71 10.26
CA GLY A 109 -10.27 8.54 10.69
C GLY A 109 -11.62 8.37 10.00
N VAL A 110 -12.31 7.28 10.31
CA VAL A 110 -13.68 7.06 9.86
C VAL A 110 -14.60 8.18 10.36
N PRO A 111 -15.62 8.58 9.62
CA PRO A 111 -16.05 8.04 8.31
C PRO A 111 -15.42 8.76 7.11
N VAL A 112 -14.38 9.54 7.27
CA VAL A 112 -13.82 10.40 6.22
C VAL A 112 -12.54 9.82 5.61
N GLY A 113 -11.62 9.31 6.44
CA GLY A 113 -10.36 8.73 5.99
C GLY A 113 -10.53 7.31 5.44
N ASP A 114 -9.67 6.91 4.52
CA ASP A 114 -9.66 5.60 3.88
C ASP A 114 -8.83 4.54 4.62
N GLY A 115 -8.08 4.98 5.65
CA GLY A 115 -7.21 4.10 6.44
C GLY A 115 -6.04 3.51 5.67
N VAL A 116 -5.73 4.00 4.46
CA VAL A 116 -4.69 3.45 3.60
C VAL A 116 -3.49 4.39 3.59
N ASN A 117 -2.34 3.95 4.13
CA ASN A 117 -1.15 4.80 4.26
C ASN A 117 0.13 4.06 3.84
N ILE A 118 1.18 4.82 3.52
CA ILE A 118 2.46 4.34 3.03
C ILE A 118 3.59 4.98 3.85
N PHE A 119 4.55 4.17 4.26
CA PHE A 119 5.80 4.58 4.87
C PHE A 119 6.95 4.05 4.02
N SER A 120 7.92 4.89 3.67
CA SER A 120 8.99 4.53 2.76
C SER A 120 10.34 5.06 3.23
N LYS A 121 11.40 4.29 3.00
CA LYS A 121 12.78 4.76 3.11
C LYS A 121 13.21 5.58 1.89
N TYR A 122 12.51 5.44 0.78
CA TYR A 122 12.75 6.14 -0.48
C TYR A 122 11.78 7.29 -0.69
N PRO A 123 12.16 8.34 -1.43
CA PRO A 123 11.25 9.44 -1.74
C PRO A 123 9.97 8.95 -2.42
N ILE A 124 8.83 9.50 -1.99
CA ILE A 124 7.52 9.27 -2.62
C ILE A 124 6.95 10.57 -3.15
N TYR A 125 6.36 10.52 -4.34
CA TYR A 125 5.83 11.66 -5.06
C TYR A 125 4.43 11.39 -5.59
N ASN A 126 3.72 12.41 -6.00
CA ASN A 126 2.43 12.30 -6.66
C ASN A 126 1.44 11.42 -5.89
N VAL A 127 1.34 11.63 -4.57
CA VAL A 127 0.45 10.86 -3.71
C VAL A 127 -0.99 11.27 -3.97
N GLU A 128 -1.82 10.29 -4.31
CA GLU A 128 -3.26 10.47 -4.54
C GLU A 128 -4.06 9.39 -3.81
N HIS A 129 -5.12 9.80 -3.10
CA HIS A 129 -6.08 8.91 -2.45
C HIS A 129 -7.33 8.80 -3.32
N ILE A 130 -7.71 7.60 -3.68
CA ILE A 130 -8.82 7.30 -4.56
C ILE A 130 -9.81 6.38 -3.84
N ALA A 131 -10.99 6.90 -3.55
CA ALA A 131 -12.06 6.09 -2.97
C ALA A 131 -12.67 5.17 -4.01
N TRP A 132 -13.05 3.94 -3.61
CA TRP A 132 -13.86 3.09 -4.47
C TRP A 132 -15.18 3.75 -4.83
N GLU A 133 -15.59 3.64 -6.08
CA GLU A 133 -16.90 4.12 -6.57
C GLU A 133 -18.03 3.16 -6.20
N LYS A 134 -17.73 1.86 -6.14
CA LYS A 134 -18.62 0.80 -5.72
C LYS A 134 -18.14 0.19 -4.43
N PHE A 135 -19.07 -0.08 -3.51
CA PHE A 135 -18.87 -0.78 -2.24
C PHE A 135 -20.19 -1.45 -1.85
N ASN A 136 -20.12 -2.44 -0.96
CA ASN A 136 -21.29 -3.09 -0.39
C ASN A 136 -21.35 -2.90 1.13
N GLY A 137 -22.58 -2.95 1.69
CA GLY A 137 -22.81 -2.88 3.13
C GLY A 137 -22.73 -1.50 3.77
N ILE A 138 -23.68 -1.17 4.64
CA ILE A 138 -23.73 0.08 5.38
C ILE A 138 -23.70 -0.19 6.91
N LEU A 139 -24.40 -1.22 7.37
CA LEU A 139 -24.53 -1.63 8.76
C LEU A 139 -24.60 -3.17 8.83
N ASP A 140 -23.85 -3.84 7.99
CA ASP A 140 -23.67 -5.29 7.97
C ASP A 140 -22.31 -5.68 8.57
N ASP A 141 -21.98 -6.95 8.49
CA ASP A 141 -20.79 -7.54 9.12
C ASP A 141 -19.46 -6.90 8.66
N ALA A 142 -19.40 -6.27 7.48
CA ALA A 142 -18.19 -5.62 6.99
C ALA A 142 -18.16 -4.09 7.15
N ASN A 143 -19.32 -3.45 7.24
CA ASN A 143 -19.45 -1.99 7.36
C ASN A 143 -18.68 -1.17 6.29
N ASP A 144 -18.46 -1.74 5.09
CA ASP A 144 -17.65 -1.11 4.03
C ASP A 144 -18.20 0.25 3.57
N GLY A 145 -19.50 0.48 3.81
CA GLY A 145 -20.12 1.78 3.60
C GLY A 145 -19.74 2.85 4.62
N LEU A 146 -19.43 2.46 5.86
CA LEU A 146 -19.04 3.37 6.94
C LEU A 146 -17.53 3.64 6.94
N THR A 147 -16.74 2.72 6.41
CA THR A 147 -15.30 2.85 6.25
C THR A 147 -14.98 3.07 4.77
N PRO A 148 -14.74 4.30 4.32
CA PRO A 148 -14.52 4.56 2.90
C PRO A 148 -13.19 3.96 2.44
N LYS A 149 -13.22 2.70 2.04
CA LYS A 149 -12.08 2.00 1.46
C LYS A 149 -11.72 2.56 0.09
N GLY A 150 -10.51 2.29 -0.35
CA GLY A 150 -9.98 2.78 -1.61
C GLY A 150 -8.56 2.31 -1.85
N PHE A 151 -7.81 3.13 -2.55
CA PHE A 151 -6.38 2.93 -2.73
C PHE A 151 -5.61 4.26 -2.71
N VAL A 152 -4.34 4.17 -2.31
CA VAL A 152 -3.38 5.27 -2.42
C VAL A 152 -2.39 4.92 -3.52
N LYS A 153 -2.22 5.84 -4.46
CA LYS A 153 -1.19 5.79 -5.49
C LYS A 153 -0.06 6.75 -5.13
N CYS A 154 1.17 6.31 -5.24
CA CYS A 154 2.33 7.21 -5.27
C CYS A 154 3.36 6.72 -6.30
N THR A 155 4.33 7.59 -6.62
CA THR A 155 5.53 7.22 -7.38
C THR A 155 6.70 7.16 -6.41
N VAL A 156 7.33 6.00 -6.26
CA VAL A 156 8.52 5.78 -5.44
C VAL A 156 9.76 6.00 -6.31
N ASP A 157 10.71 6.78 -5.83
CA ASP A 157 12.02 6.95 -6.45
C ASP A 157 13.01 5.94 -5.85
N TYR A 158 13.00 4.74 -6.38
CA TYR A 158 13.87 3.67 -5.91
C TYR A 158 15.22 3.71 -6.63
N ASN A 159 16.23 4.29 -6.01
CA ASN A 159 17.58 4.41 -6.56
C ASN A 159 17.62 5.00 -7.98
N GLY A 160 16.76 5.97 -8.27
CA GLY A 160 16.62 6.59 -9.59
C GLY A 160 15.57 5.94 -10.49
N ILE A 161 15.11 4.74 -10.18
CA ILE A 161 14.01 4.07 -10.89
C ILE A 161 12.68 4.56 -10.32
N LEU A 162 11.81 5.08 -11.18
CA LEU A 162 10.47 5.51 -10.79
C LEU A 162 9.48 4.35 -10.88
N ILE A 163 8.96 3.91 -9.74
CA ILE A 163 8.02 2.81 -9.60
C ILE A 163 6.69 3.37 -9.11
N ASP A 164 5.59 3.11 -9.80
CA ASP A 164 4.27 3.46 -9.30
C ASP A 164 3.77 2.39 -8.33
N LEU A 165 3.47 2.82 -7.11
CA LEU A 165 3.00 1.97 -6.01
C LEU A 165 1.53 2.27 -5.73
N TYR A 166 0.74 1.21 -5.67
CA TYR A 166 -0.68 1.23 -5.32
C TYR A 166 -0.87 0.42 -4.04
N ASN A 167 -1.17 1.09 -2.93
CA ASN A 167 -1.62 0.44 -1.71
C ASN A 167 -3.13 0.40 -1.70
N ILE A 168 -3.75 -0.79 -1.65
CA ILE A 168 -5.19 -0.97 -1.81
C ILE A 168 -5.84 -1.58 -0.58
N HIS A 169 -7.13 -1.26 -0.35
CA HIS A 169 -7.98 -1.98 0.57
C HIS A 169 -9.35 -2.18 -0.11
N ALA A 170 -9.62 -3.41 -0.55
CA ALA A 170 -10.84 -3.76 -1.27
C ALA A 170 -11.99 -4.09 -0.30
N ASP A 171 -13.23 -4.19 -0.83
CA ASP A 171 -14.41 -4.63 -0.07
C ASP A 171 -14.16 -5.99 0.58
N ALA A 172 -14.64 -6.14 1.81
CA ALA A 172 -14.56 -7.38 2.56
C ALA A 172 -15.60 -8.43 2.08
N ASN A 173 -15.71 -9.53 2.81
CA ASN A 173 -16.70 -10.60 2.67
C ASN A 173 -16.79 -11.27 1.28
N GLY A 174 -17.82 -12.07 1.05
CA GLY A 174 -17.93 -12.91 -0.14
C GLY A 174 -19.37 -13.17 -0.62
N ALA A 175 -20.34 -12.39 -0.15
CA ALA A 175 -21.68 -12.40 -0.71
C ALA A 175 -21.67 -11.93 -2.18
N ASP A 176 -22.73 -12.17 -2.93
CA ASP A 176 -22.77 -11.83 -4.36
C ASP A 176 -22.63 -10.31 -4.59
N GLU A 177 -23.14 -9.50 -3.68
CA GLU A 177 -23.03 -8.05 -3.67
C GLU A 177 -21.58 -7.59 -3.43
N ASP A 178 -20.88 -8.20 -2.46
CA ASP A 178 -19.46 -7.92 -2.18
C ASP A 178 -18.58 -8.28 -3.37
N ILE A 179 -18.87 -9.42 -4.00
CA ILE A 179 -18.18 -9.86 -5.21
C ILE A 179 -18.42 -8.89 -6.36
N SER A 180 -19.66 -8.40 -6.51
CA SER A 180 -20.02 -7.39 -7.51
C SER A 180 -19.26 -6.08 -7.25
N ALA A 181 -19.15 -5.65 -5.99
CA ALA A 181 -18.38 -4.48 -5.60
C ALA A 181 -16.91 -4.66 -5.95
N LYS A 182 -16.26 -5.77 -5.54
CA LYS A 182 -14.86 -6.09 -5.86
C LYS A 182 -14.57 -6.09 -7.35
N ARG A 183 -15.43 -6.68 -8.18
CA ARG A 183 -15.27 -6.63 -9.65
C ARG A 183 -15.19 -5.20 -10.17
N ALA A 184 -16.08 -4.34 -9.70
CA ALA A 184 -16.09 -2.93 -10.10
C ALA A 184 -14.85 -2.19 -9.57
N GLN A 185 -14.37 -2.54 -8.37
CA GLN A 185 -13.17 -1.96 -7.77
C GLN A 185 -11.90 -2.33 -8.55
N TYR A 186 -11.73 -3.61 -8.95
CA TYR A 186 -10.59 -4.01 -9.77
C TYR A 186 -10.66 -3.44 -11.20
N GLU A 187 -11.86 -3.28 -11.76
CA GLU A 187 -12.04 -2.57 -13.03
C GLU A 187 -11.64 -1.08 -12.88
N GLN A 188 -12.05 -0.42 -11.80
CA GLN A 188 -11.65 0.96 -11.48
C GLN A 188 -10.13 1.08 -11.32
N LEU A 189 -9.51 0.18 -10.55
CA LEU A 189 -8.05 0.15 -10.36
C LEU A 189 -7.31 -0.02 -11.68
N ARG A 190 -7.72 -0.97 -12.51
CA ARG A 190 -7.14 -1.19 -13.83
C ARG A 190 -7.19 0.06 -14.69
N LYS A 191 -8.37 0.67 -14.82
CA LYS A 191 -8.54 1.92 -15.60
C LYS A 191 -7.61 3.02 -15.09
N TYR A 192 -7.53 3.16 -13.77
CA TYR A 192 -6.68 4.17 -13.16
C TYR A 192 -5.19 3.91 -13.43
N ILE A 193 -4.73 2.65 -13.37
CA ILE A 193 -3.36 2.27 -13.72
C ILE A 193 -3.07 2.55 -15.20
N ASP A 194 -3.97 2.18 -16.10
CA ASP A 194 -3.83 2.40 -17.54
C ASP A 194 -3.69 3.91 -17.87
N GLU A 195 -4.44 4.76 -17.18
CA GLU A 195 -4.44 6.21 -17.39
C GLU A 195 -3.23 6.94 -16.75
N ASN A 196 -2.71 6.43 -15.63
CA ASN A 196 -1.78 7.19 -14.79
C ASN A 196 -0.37 6.61 -14.71
N SER A 197 -0.16 5.32 -14.97
CA SER A 197 1.17 4.70 -14.88
C SER A 197 1.87 4.57 -16.23
N GLY A 198 1.12 4.41 -17.32
CA GLY A 198 1.70 4.19 -18.64
C GLY A 198 2.63 2.97 -18.64
N ASP A 199 3.86 3.16 -19.11
CA ASP A 199 4.90 2.11 -19.19
C ASP A 199 5.79 2.03 -17.93
N ARG A 200 5.48 2.77 -16.86
CA ARG A 200 6.26 2.66 -15.62
C ARG A 200 6.08 1.30 -14.96
N PRO A 201 7.13 0.79 -14.28
CA PRO A 201 6.98 -0.36 -13.40
C PRO A 201 5.91 -0.10 -12.33
N VAL A 202 5.10 -1.11 -12.03
CA VAL A 202 3.96 -0.98 -11.09
C VAL A 202 4.05 -2.05 -10.03
N LEU A 203 3.84 -1.64 -8.77
CA LEU A 203 3.56 -2.50 -7.63
C LEU A 203 2.15 -2.22 -7.12
N ILE A 204 1.36 -3.26 -6.93
CA ILE A 204 0.05 -3.23 -6.26
C ILE A 204 0.18 -4.07 -5.01
N THR A 205 -0.08 -3.51 -3.85
CA THR A 205 -0.02 -4.25 -2.59
C THR A 205 -1.16 -3.83 -1.68
N GLY A 206 -1.49 -4.62 -0.68
CA GLY A 206 -2.53 -4.29 0.26
C GLY A 206 -3.43 -5.45 0.61
N ASP A 207 -4.48 -5.14 1.36
CA ASP A 207 -5.59 -6.04 1.63
C ASP A 207 -6.52 -6.08 0.41
N THR A 208 -6.31 -7.09 -0.41
CA THR A 208 -7.10 -7.31 -1.63
C THR A 208 -8.47 -7.91 -1.35
N ASN A 209 -8.69 -8.44 -0.14
CA ASN A 209 -9.88 -9.22 0.20
C ASN A 209 -10.19 -10.35 -0.82
N VAL A 210 -9.12 -10.92 -1.43
CA VAL A 210 -9.21 -11.95 -2.47
C VAL A 210 -8.30 -13.12 -2.15
N TYR A 211 -8.89 -14.27 -1.89
CA TYR A 211 -8.20 -15.55 -1.76
C TYR A 211 -7.86 -16.15 -3.13
N LEU A 212 -6.90 -17.07 -3.18
CA LEU A 212 -6.49 -17.75 -4.42
C LEU A 212 -7.67 -18.36 -5.18
N HIS A 213 -8.61 -18.98 -4.48
CA HIS A 213 -9.78 -19.63 -5.07
C HIS A 213 -10.85 -18.65 -5.58
N SER A 214 -10.73 -17.36 -5.29
CA SER A 214 -11.74 -16.36 -5.63
C SER A 214 -11.27 -15.30 -6.65
N GLN A 215 -10.07 -15.43 -7.21
CA GLN A 215 -9.47 -14.41 -8.08
C GLN A 215 -10.30 -14.10 -9.34
N ILE A 216 -10.85 -15.11 -10.02
CA ILE A 216 -11.77 -14.88 -11.16
C ILE A 216 -13.09 -14.29 -10.68
N LYS A 217 -13.67 -14.88 -9.64
CA LYS A 217 -14.97 -14.50 -9.13
C LYS A 217 -15.02 -13.02 -8.74
N THR A 218 -13.94 -12.52 -8.14
CA THR A 218 -13.79 -11.14 -7.71
C THR A 218 -13.29 -10.18 -8.78
N GLY A 219 -12.85 -10.67 -9.93
CA GLY A 219 -12.31 -9.88 -11.02
C GLY A 219 -10.81 -9.62 -10.97
N LEU A 220 -10.11 -9.91 -9.85
CA LEU A 220 -8.68 -9.68 -9.72
C LEU A 220 -7.89 -10.33 -10.86
N TYR A 221 -8.19 -11.58 -11.19
CA TYR A 221 -7.50 -12.29 -12.25
C TYR A 221 -7.72 -11.62 -13.61
N ASN A 222 -8.97 -11.34 -13.97
CA ASN A 222 -9.32 -10.82 -15.29
C ASN A 222 -8.89 -9.38 -15.51
N GLU A 223 -9.00 -8.55 -14.46
CA GLU A 223 -8.72 -7.12 -14.57
C GLU A 223 -7.24 -6.80 -14.39
N ILE A 224 -6.52 -7.57 -13.59
CA ILE A 224 -5.13 -7.29 -13.23
C ILE A 224 -4.18 -8.37 -13.76
N ILE A 225 -4.29 -9.62 -13.30
CA ILE A 225 -3.30 -10.67 -13.63
C ILE A 225 -3.22 -10.92 -15.13
N CYS A 226 -4.37 -11.06 -15.84
CA CYS A 226 -4.40 -11.26 -17.30
C CYS A 226 -3.85 -10.06 -18.10
N ARG A 227 -3.50 -8.95 -17.44
CA ARG A 227 -2.95 -7.75 -18.08
C ARG A 227 -1.42 -7.63 -17.93
N GLY A 228 -0.76 -8.76 -17.71
CA GLY A 228 0.70 -8.84 -17.60
C GLY A 228 1.23 -8.57 -16.20
N PHE A 229 0.37 -8.56 -15.19
CA PHE A 229 0.79 -8.53 -13.80
C PHE A 229 1.04 -9.94 -13.28
N LYS A 230 1.95 -10.06 -12.30
CA LYS A 230 2.29 -11.28 -11.60
C LYS A 230 1.98 -11.16 -10.12
N ASP A 231 1.43 -12.20 -9.50
CA ASP A 231 1.20 -12.29 -8.06
C ASP A 231 2.44 -12.91 -7.38
N ALA A 232 3.03 -12.21 -6.42
CA ALA A 232 4.30 -12.61 -5.83
C ALA A 232 4.24 -13.95 -5.10
N TRP A 233 3.13 -14.27 -4.42
CA TRP A 233 2.97 -15.58 -3.78
C TRP A 233 2.95 -16.70 -4.83
N THR A 234 2.20 -16.49 -5.92
CA THR A 234 2.07 -17.47 -7.01
C THR A 234 3.41 -17.71 -7.71
N GLU A 235 4.18 -16.65 -7.97
CA GLU A 235 5.51 -16.77 -8.58
C GLU A 235 6.49 -17.51 -7.65
N PHE A 236 6.48 -17.18 -6.34
CA PHE A 236 7.47 -17.71 -5.40
C PHE A 236 7.19 -19.15 -4.94
N TYR A 237 5.93 -19.47 -4.64
CA TYR A 237 5.55 -20.76 -4.06
C TYR A 237 4.94 -21.74 -5.03
N ASN A 238 4.47 -21.29 -6.20
CA ASN A 238 3.71 -22.08 -7.13
C ASN A 238 4.21 -21.99 -8.57
N ASP A 239 5.47 -21.60 -8.76
CA ASP A 239 6.16 -21.53 -10.06
C ASP A 239 5.32 -20.81 -11.12
N GLY A 240 4.65 -19.71 -10.77
CA GLY A 240 3.77 -18.94 -11.66
C GLY A 240 2.48 -19.67 -12.08
N THR A 241 2.12 -20.76 -11.42
CA THR A 241 0.89 -21.49 -11.74
C THR A 241 -0.30 -20.90 -11.01
N TYR A 242 -1.19 -20.28 -11.75
CA TYR A 242 -2.43 -19.67 -11.23
C TYR A 242 -3.59 -20.67 -11.17
N TYR A 243 -4.52 -20.44 -10.26
CA TYR A 243 -5.77 -21.20 -10.13
C TYR A 243 -6.98 -20.34 -10.53
N PRO A 244 -7.12 -19.96 -11.80
CA PRO A 244 -8.13 -18.99 -12.21
C PRO A 244 -9.57 -19.45 -11.96
N ASN A 245 -9.84 -20.76 -12.02
CA ASN A 245 -11.16 -21.35 -11.76
C ASN A 245 -11.35 -21.82 -10.32
N GLY A 246 -10.47 -21.36 -9.42
CA GLY A 246 -10.44 -21.81 -8.04
C GLY A 246 -9.56 -23.05 -7.83
N VAL A 247 -9.34 -23.37 -6.57
CA VAL A 247 -8.55 -24.52 -6.13
C VAL A 247 -9.48 -25.72 -6.00
N THR A 248 -9.18 -26.82 -6.68
CA THR A 248 -9.92 -28.08 -6.52
C THR A 248 -9.67 -28.67 -5.13
N TYR A 249 -10.53 -29.57 -4.66
CA TYR A 249 -10.33 -30.25 -3.38
C TYR A 249 -8.95 -30.93 -3.29
N GLN A 250 -8.50 -31.56 -4.36
CA GLN A 250 -7.18 -32.23 -4.38
C GLN A 250 -6.05 -31.20 -4.27
N GLN A 251 -6.11 -30.11 -5.05
CA GLN A 251 -5.12 -29.02 -4.96
C GLN A 251 -5.10 -28.39 -3.56
N ASP A 252 -6.26 -28.16 -2.94
CA ASP A 252 -6.36 -27.67 -1.57
C ASP A 252 -5.64 -28.61 -0.57
N GLN A 253 -5.84 -29.93 -0.69
CA GLN A 253 -5.14 -30.90 0.15
C GLN A 253 -3.61 -30.88 -0.08
N GLU A 254 -3.15 -30.76 -1.32
CA GLU A 254 -1.73 -30.65 -1.66
C GLU A 254 -1.12 -29.36 -1.10
N LEU A 255 -1.82 -28.21 -1.21
CA LEU A 255 -1.39 -26.94 -0.64
C LEU A 255 -1.33 -27.00 0.90
N ARG A 256 -2.34 -27.59 1.54
CA ARG A 256 -2.36 -27.81 3.01
C ARG A 256 -1.23 -28.73 3.47
N ALA A 257 -0.94 -29.76 2.71
CA ALA A 257 0.18 -30.67 3.01
C ALA A 257 1.54 -29.99 2.87
N LYS A 258 1.66 -29.07 1.91
CA LYS A 258 2.91 -28.35 1.62
C LYS A 258 3.12 -27.17 2.58
N PHE A 259 2.08 -26.41 2.90
CA PHE A 259 2.17 -25.12 3.59
C PHE A 259 1.48 -25.08 4.97
N GLY A 260 0.79 -26.13 5.36
CA GLY A 260 0.01 -26.19 6.59
C GLY A 260 -1.43 -25.70 6.43
N PRO A 261 -2.20 -25.65 7.53
CA PRO A 261 -3.61 -25.25 7.50
C PRO A 261 -3.76 -23.74 7.17
N HIS A 262 -4.94 -23.39 6.72
CA HIS A 262 -5.32 -22.02 6.35
C HIS A 262 -5.16 -20.95 7.43
N GLU A 263 -5.13 -21.35 8.67
CA GLU A 263 -5.11 -20.41 9.78
C GLU A 263 -3.83 -19.56 9.76
N TRP A 264 -4.00 -18.26 9.72
CA TRP A 264 -2.94 -17.24 9.75
C TRP A 264 -2.00 -17.23 8.53
N GLY A 265 -2.57 -17.38 7.33
CA GLY A 265 -1.95 -16.90 6.10
C GLY A 265 -0.74 -17.64 5.58
N VAL A 266 -0.59 -18.94 5.88
CA VAL A 266 0.58 -19.66 5.39
C VAL A 266 0.59 -19.81 3.87
N TRP A 267 -0.59 -19.83 3.20
CA TRP A 267 -0.65 -19.98 1.76
C TRP A 267 -1.85 -19.29 1.06
N ASP A 268 -2.86 -18.85 1.77
CA ASP A 268 -4.02 -18.18 1.17
C ASP A 268 -4.47 -16.99 2.00
N SER A 269 -3.68 -15.93 2.01
CA SER A 269 -4.02 -14.66 2.63
C SER A 269 -4.58 -13.67 1.61
N VAL A 270 -5.30 -12.68 2.12
CA VAL A 270 -5.84 -11.58 1.33
C VAL A 270 -4.81 -10.46 1.13
N GLU A 271 -3.74 -10.44 1.92
CA GLU A 271 -2.59 -9.55 1.72
C GLU A 271 -1.75 -10.04 0.56
N ARG A 272 -1.59 -9.20 -0.46
CA ARG A 272 -0.87 -9.55 -1.68
C ARG A 272 0.11 -8.46 -2.09
N LEU A 273 1.14 -8.90 -2.83
CA LEU A 273 1.95 -8.06 -3.70
C LEU A 273 1.78 -8.55 -5.14
N ILE A 274 1.37 -7.66 -6.01
CA ILE A 274 1.17 -7.92 -7.43
C ILE A 274 2.02 -6.90 -8.18
N TYR A 275 2.75 -7.32 -9.21
CA TYR A 275 3.73 -6.45 -9.85
C TYR A 275 3.77 -6.60 -11.35
N ARG A 276 4.22 -5.56 -12.02
CA ARG A 276 4.52 -5.54 -13.45
C ARG A 276 5.77 -4.68 -13.69
N GLY A 277 6.79 -5.25 -14.29
CA GLY A 277 7.94 -4.53 -14.84
C GLY A 277 7.62 -3.85 -16.16
N ASN A 278 8.68 -3.43 -16.86
CA ASN A 278 8.62 -2.94 -18.23
C ASN A 278 9.83 -3.45 -19.04
N SER A 279 10.07 -2.89 -20.22
CA SER A 279 11.20 -3.29 -21.08
C SER A 279 12.58 -3.04 -20.46
N SER A 280 12.68 -2.12 -19.50
CA SER A 280 13.94 -1.69 -18.87
C SER A 280 14.04 -2.04 -17.39
N VAL A 281 12.95 -2.50 -16.75
CA VAL A 281 12.94 -2.87 -15.33
C VAL A 281 12.20 -4.17 -15.15
N GLU A 282 12.89 -5.15 -14.59
CA GLU A 282 12.35 -6.47 -14.27
C GLU A 282 12.29 -6.67 -12.75
N PHE A 283 11.24 -7.35 -12.28
CA PHE A 283 11.09 -7.79 -10.91
C PHE A 283 11.11 -9.32 -10.84
N GLU A 284 11.90 -9.85 -9.90
CA GLU A 284 11.93 -11.27 -9.54
C GLU A 284 11.69 -11.40 -8.04
N VAL A 285 10.76 -12.26 -7.62
CA VAL A 285 10.51 -12.51 -6.20
C VAL A 285 11.60 -13.41 -5.65
N THR A 286 12.40 -12.88 -4.73
CA THR A 286 13.50 -13.62 -4.08
C THR A 286 13.18 -14.06 -2.67
N GLY A 287 12.13 -13.49 -2.06
CA GLY A 287 11.64 -13.86 -0.75
C GLY A 287 10.17 -13.50 -0.58
N PHE A 288 9.41 -14.40 0.03
CA PHE A 288 8.01 -14.18 0.38
C PHE A 288 7.65 -14.93 1.66
N ARG A 289 6.93 -14.26 2.58
CA ARG A 289 6.42 -14.88 3.79
C ARG A 289 5.25 -14.10 4.38
N TYR A 290 4.49 -14.77 5.23
CA TYR A 290 3.54 -14.15 6.13
C TYR A 290 4.07 -14.22 7.57
N ASP A 291 4.16 -13.07 8.23
CA ASP A 291 4.58 -12.94 9.61
C ASP A 291 3.36 -12.84 10.55
N ASN A 292 3.39 -13.58 11.66
CA ASN A 292 2.39 -13.47 12.73
C ASN A 292 2.84 -12.43 13.76
N TYR A 293 2.32 -11.20 13.64
CA TYR A 293 2.67 -10.13 14.57
C TYR A 293 1.98 -10.25 15.93
N ASN A 294 0.88 -11.00 16.04
CA ASN A 294 0.27 -11.31 17.34
C ASN A 294 1.21 -12.16 18.20
N GLU A 295 1.88 -13.13 17.59
CA GLU A 295 2.91 -13.94 18.27
C GLU A 295 4.10 -13.07 18.69
N LYS A 296 4.61 -12.23 17.81
CA LYS A 296 5.70 -11.29 18.11
C LYS A 296 5.34 -10.31 19.23
N ALA A 297 4.08 -9.87 19.28
CA ALA A 297 3.56 -8.97 20.31
C ALA A 297 3.21 -9.67 21.63
N GLY A 298 3.06 -11.01 21.64
CA GLY A 298 2.56 -11.79 22.76
C GLY A 298 1.09 -11.50 23.14
N GLN A 299 0.33 -10.89 22.22
CA GLN A 299 -1.10 -10.57 22.37
C GLN A 299 -1.73 -10.30 20.99
N PRO A 300 -3.06 -10.42 20.84
CA PRO A 300 -3.75 -9.99 19.62
C PRO A 300 -3.56 -8.50 19.37
N ILE A 301 -3.10 -8.13 18.16
CA ILE A 301 -2.95 -6.74 17.73
C ILE A 301 -3.54 -6.48 16.33
N THR A 302 -3.80 -7.55 15.58
CA THR A 302 -4.50 -7.54 14.30
C THR A 302 -5.14 -8.91 14.08
N ASP A 303 -6.14 -8.98 13.25
CA ASP A 303 -6.77 -10.22 12.75
C ASP A 303 -6.19 -10.64 11.38
N HIS A 304 -5.15 -9.95 10.91
CA HIS A 304 -4.48 -10.20 9.65
C HIS A 304 -3.03 -10.67 9.81
N CYS A 305 -2.55 -11.44 8.84
CA CYS A 305 -1.13 -11.73 8.68
C CYS A 305 -0.41 -10.53 8.07
N ILE A 306 0.87 -10.41 8.36
CA ILE A 306 1.71 -9.37 7.77
C ILE A 306 2.47 -9.98 6.60
N MET A 307 2.14 -9.57 5.38
CA MET A 307 2.85 -10.01 4.17
C MET A 307 4.18 -9.28 4.06
N VAL A 308 5.26 -10.04 3.83
CA VAL A 308 6.60 -9.52 3.54
C VAL A 308 7.09 -10.14 2.24
N CYS A 309 7.47 -9.28 1.30
CA CYS A 309 8.01 -9.70 0.02
C CYS A 309 9.33 -9.00 -0.29
N GLU A 310 10.27 -9.72 -0.87
CA GLU A 310 11.55 -9.23 -1.35
C GLU A 310 11.59 -9.40 -2.88
N LEU A 311 11.84 -8.31 -3.58
CA LEU A 311 11.94 -8.25 -5.02
C LEU A 311 13.38 -7.92 -5.42
N LYS A 312 14.03 -8.77 -6.20
CA LYS A 312 15.18 -8.38 -6.98
C LYS A 312 14.69 -7.46 -8.09
N VAL A 313 15.28 -6.28 -8.16
CA VAL A 313 15.02 -5.28 -9.18
C VAL A 313 16.23 -5.24 -10.11
N THR A 314 16.03 -5.63 -11.35
CA THR A 314 17.04 -5.55 -12.41
C THR A 314 16.68 -4.44 -13.37
N SER A 315 17.59 -3.50 -13.60
CA SER A 315 17.36 -2.47 -14.62
C SER A 315 18.44 -2.52 -15.70
N THR A 316 17.99 -2.43 -16.96
CA THR A 316 18.84 -2.43 -18.15
C THR A 316 18.41 -1.26 -19.02
N ASP A 317 19.34 -0.40 -19.41
CA ASP A 317 19.08 0.77 -20.27
C ASP A 317 17.93 1.68 -19.76
N TYR A 318 17.73 1.74 -18.43
CA TYR A 318 16.65 2.52 -17.85
C TYR A 318 16.89 4.01 -18.03
N VAL A 319 16.03 4.64 -18.80
CA VAL A 319 16.00 6.09 -18.94
C VAL A 319 14.91 6.64 -18.00
N ARG A 320 15.33 7.40 -17.00
CA ARG A 320 14.39 8.05 -16.07
C ARG A 320 13.45 8.96 -16.85
N PRO A 321 12.12 8.74 -16.78
CA PRO A 321 11.19 9.60 -17.48
C PRO A 321 11.19 11.02 -16.87
N ASP A 322 11.13 12.05 -17.73
CA ASP A 322 10.96 13.44 -17.31
C ASP A 322 9.49 13.66 -16.92
N ILE A 323 9.16 13.32 -15.69
CA ILE A 323 7.83 13.56 -15.10
C ILE A 323 7.95 14.60 -14.00
N ASN A 324 6.93 15.44 -13.88
CA ASN A 324 6.88 16.39 -12.77
C ASN A 324 6.70 15.65 -11.45
N LEU A 325 7.77 15.63 -10.65
CA LEU A 325 7.77 15.07 -9.29
C LEU A 325 7.57 16.15 -8.22
N ASP A 326 7.46 17.42 -8.60
CA ASP A 326 7.20 18.49 -7.65
C ASP A 326 5.86 18.27 -6.96
N VAL A 327 5.91 18.35 -5.63
CA VAL A 327 4.68 18.32 -4.84
C VAL A 327 3.93 19.63 -5.10
N ASP A 328 2.98 19.58 -6.03
CA ASP A 328 2.02 20.69 -6.17
C ASP A 328 1.10 20.68 -4.94
N ILE A 329 1.51 21.44 -3.92
CA ILE A 329 0.75 21.60 -2.66
C ILE A 329 -0.68 22.06 -2.93
N ARG A 330 -0.89 22.89 -3.97
CA ARG A 330 -2.23 23.35 -4.34
C ARG A 330 -3.07 22.21 -4.91
N ARG A 331 -2.49 21.38 -5.76
CA ARG A 331 -3.14 20.17 -6.31
C ARG A 331 -3.44 19.17 -5.19
N ALA A 332 -2.48 18.89 -4.33
CA ALA A 332 -2.67 17.98 -3.19
C ALA A 332 -3.77 18.48 -2.24
N LEU A 333 -3.78 19.78 -1.92
CA LEU A 333 -4.84 20.37 -1.10
C LEU A 333 -6.21 20.32 -1.78
N LYS A 334 -6.27 20.64 -3.08
CA LYS A 334 -7.51 20.55 -3.87
C LYS A 334 -8.05 19.11 -3.89
N ASN A 335 -7.19 18.11 -4.11
CA ASN A 335 -7.57 16.72 -4.14
C ASN A 335 -8.08 16.27 -2.77
N ARG A 336 -7.40 16.66 -1.68
CA ARG A 336 -7.82 16.38 -0.31
C ARG A 336 -9.19 17.00 0.02
N LEU A 337 -9.42 18.24 -0.37
CA LEU A 337 -10.71 18.92 -0.17
C LEU A 337 -11.82 18.26 -1.00
N ALA A 338 -11.54 17.90 -2.25
CA ALA A 338 -12.50 17.20 -3.12
C ALA A 338 -12.84 15.82 -2.57
N TYR A 339 -11.85 15.06 -2.09
CA TYR A 339 -12.05 13.78 -1.43
C TYR A 339 -12.92 13.93 -0.16
N GLY A 340 -12.58 14.87 0.73
CA GLY A 340 -13.35 15.15 1.95
C GLY A 340 -14.79 15.53 1.65
N ALA A 341 -15.03 16.40 0.65
CA ALA A 341 -16.37 16.77 0.23
C ALA A 341 -17.16 15.56 -0.31
N LYS A 342 -16.53 14.69 -1.14
CA LYS A 342 -17.13 13.46 -1.64
C LYS A 342 -17.54 12.53 -0.49
N MET A 343 -16.68 12.39 0.54
CA MET A 343 -16.98 11.54 1.71
C MET A 343 -18.12 12.10 2.57
N VAL A 344 -18.17 13.42 2.79
CA VAL A 344 -19.30 14.06 3.49
C VAL A 344 -20.61 13.83 2.74
N VAL A 345 -20.63 14.01 1.42
CA VAL A 345 -21.82 13.75 0.61
C VAL A 345 -22.22 12.28 0.68
N ARG A 346 -21.26 11.35 0.62
CA ARG A 346 -21.48 9.91 0.78
C ARG A 346 -22.13 9.61 2.14
N CYS A 347 -21.56 10.08 3.24
CA CYS A 347 -22.10 9.86 4.59
C CYS A 347 -23.51 10.43 4.74
N LEU A 348 -23.78 11.63 4.24
CA LEU A 348 -25.11 12.21 4.23
C LEU A 348 -26.09 11.38 3.42
N GLY A 349 -25.69 10.91 2.24
CA GLY A 349 -26.51 10.05 1.39
C GLY A 349 -26.89 8.73 2.08
N LEU A 350 -25.93 8.12 2.78
CA LEU A 350 -26.16 6.89 3.56
C LEU A 350 -27.16 7.14 4.70
N ILE A 351 -26.98 8.20 5.49
CA ILE A 351 -27.84 8.54 6.63
C ILE A 351 -29.27 8.87 6.14
N PHE A 352 -29.41 9.74 5.14
CA PHE A 352 -30.72 10.14 4.64
C PHE A 352 -31.41 9.05 3.82
N GLY A 353 -30.64 8.24 3.06
CA GLY A 353 -31.18 7.09 2.33
C GLY A 353 -31.78 6.05 3.26
N ASP A 354 -31.10 5.70 4.35
CA ASP A 354 -31.60 4.76 5.36
C ASP A 354 -32.82 5.30 6.11
N LEU A 355 -32.81 6.60 6.44
CA LEU A 355 -33.98 7.27 7.06
C LEU A 355 -35.21 7.28 6.14
N LEU A 356 -35.03 7.49 4.84
CA LEU A 356 -36.12 7.46 3.87
C LEU A 356 -36.67 6.04 3.71
N ILE A 357 -35.80 5.02 3.59
CA ILE A 357 -36.24 3.63 3.51
C ILE A 357 -37.04 3.24 4.75
N LYS A 358 -36.57 3.57 5.96
CA LYS A 358 -37.28 3.29 7.22
C LYS A 358 -38.57 4.10 7.40
N ALA A 359 -38.70 5.25 6.74
CA ALA A 359 -39.91 6.07 6.82
C ALA A 359 -41.00 5.59 5.83
N PHE A 360 -40.64 4.85 4.79
CA PHE A 360 -41.56 4.37 3.75
C PHE A 360 -41.73 2.83 3.73
N SER A 361 -41.04 2.10 4.62
CA SER A 361 -41.27 0.67 4.92
C SER A 361 -42.21 0.50 6.12
#